data_3feb500d4803a58600d96b1cd2ed43c6
#
_entry.id   3feb500d4803a58600d96b1cd2ed43c6
#
_cell.length_a   1.000
_cell.length_b   1.000
_cell.length_c   1.000
_cell.angle_alpha   90.00
_cell.angle_beta   90.00
_cell.angle_gamma   90.00
#
_symmetry.space_group_name_H-M   'P 1'
#
loop_
_entity.id
_entity.type
_entity.pdbx_description
1 polymer ?
#
loop_
_entity_poly.entity_id
_entity_poly.type
_entity_poly.pdbx_seq_one_letter_code
_entity_poly.pdbx_strand_id
1 'polypeptide(L)'
;DITIYVLNSKKSKDAKIDETINRYKDLSSHIKVKYVDPATSPKFYQDYTDTTPTTNSLIIESKNRSKVIDYNDIYEYDSSSYYYGYQSQSSITGYDAEGQITSAIEYVTMDADELPVIYQITGHNETEIGSNFQSVVSKANANLKSLELFNEEKVPEDATAIIINSPTVDFNEEDAQKVIDYLNGGGKAMIIGCYAYNDELANFNKILSAYNVSFK
;
A
#
# COMPACT_ATOMS: atom_id res chain seq x y z
N ASP A 1 -5.62 -16.86 16.53
CA ASP A 1 -6.97 -16.30 16.70
C ASP A 1 -7.00 -14.87 16.20
N ILE A 2 -8.05 -14.51 15.46
CA ILE A 2 -8.28 -13.17 14.87
C ILE A 2 -9.61 -12.66 15.39
N THR A 3 -9.66 -11.38 15.75
CA THR A 3 -10.92 -10.70 16.03
C THR A 3 -11.18 -9.62 14.98
N ILE A 4 -12.34 -9.65 14.36
CA ILE A 4 -12.84 -8.60 13.46
C ILE A 4 -13.82 -7.74 14.26
N TYR A 5 -13.46 -6.49 14.52
CA TYR A 5 -14.38 -5.52 15.08
C TYR A 5 -15.05 -4.75 13.95
N VAL A 6 -16.37 -4.64 14.00
CA VAL A 6 -17.18 -3.80 13.11
C VAL A 6 -17.56 -2.55 13.88
N LEU A 7 -17.12 -1.38 13.40
CA LEU A 7 -17.38 -0.09 14.07
C LEU A 7 -18.79 0.41 13.76
N ASN A 8 -19.79 -0.31 14.23
CA ASN A 8 -21.21 0.07 14.19
C ASN A 8 -22.02 -0.76 15.18
N SER A 9 -23.26 -0.33 15.45
CA SER A 9 -24.19 -1.19 16.15
C SER A 9 -24.62 -2.36 15.28
N LYS A 10 -24.88 -3.52 15.89
CA LYS A 10 -25.35 -4.72 15.19
C LYS A 10 -26.65 -4.49 14.41
N LYS A 11 -27.45 -3.46 14.78
CA LYS A 11 -28.72 -3.15 14.14
C LYS A 11 -28.55 -2.28 12.88
N SER A 12 -27.48 -1.49 12.82
CA SER A 12 -27.22 -0.50 11.76
C SER A 12 -26.04 -0.88 10.86
N LYS A 13 -25.55 -2.14 10.96
CA LYS A 13 -24.43 -2.66 10.18
C LYS A 13 -24.72 -2.64 8.69
N ASP A 14 -23.68 -2.47 7.88
CA ASP A 14 -23.76 -2.68 6.44
C ASP A 14 -24.00 -4.17 6.14
N ALA A 15 -25.08 -4.48 5.42
CA ALA A 15 -25.50 -5.85 5.20
C ALA A 15 -24.53 -6.64 4.31
N LYS A 16 -23.90 -5.97 3.33
CA LYS A 16 -22.99 -6.60 2.37
C LYS A 16 -21.64 -6.92 3.04
N ILE A 17 -21.12 -5.98 3.83
CA ILE A 17 -19.91 -6.21 4.64
C ILE A 17 -20.17 -7.32 5.65
N ASP A 18 -21.30 -7.29 6.33
CA ASP A 18 -21.66 -8.31 7.32
C ASP A 18 -21.76 -9.72 6.70
N GLU A 19 -22.33 -9.84 5.51
CA GLU A 19 -22.36 -11.11 4.78
C GLU A 19 -20.96 -11.61 4.46
N THR A 20 -20.07 -10.72 3.97
CA THR A 20 -18.67 -11.06 3.68
C THR A 20 -17.95 -11.54 4.95
N ILE A 21 -18.06 -10.80 6.05
CA ILE A 21 -17.44 -11.18 7.34
C ILE A 21 -17.96 -12.53 7.86
N ASN A 22 -19.26 -12.79 7.74
CA ASN A 22 -19.84 -14.04 8.18
C ASN A 22 -19.29 -15.25 7.39
N ARG A 23 -19.01 -15.10 6.10
CA ARG A 23 -18.34 -16.15 5.30
C ARG A 23 -16.96 -16.49 5.86
N TYR A 24 -16.15 -15.49 6.24
CA TYR A 24 -14.84 -15.71 6.88
C TYR A 24 -15.01 -16.47 8.22
N LYS A 25 -15.96 -16.06 9.03
CA LYS A 25 -16.27 -16.71 10.31
C LYS A 25 -16.72 -18.17 10.14
N ASP A 26 -17.50 -18.46 9.07
CA ASP A 26 -17.98 -19.82 8.80
C ASP A 26 -16.86 -20.72 8.25
N LEU A 27 -15.85 -20.14 7.59
CA LEU A 27 -14.69 -20.87 7.09
C LEU A 27 -13.64 -21.19 8.17
N SER A 28 -13.61 -20.45 9.28
CA SER A 28 -12.59 -20.64 10.31
C SER A 28 -13.10 -20.35 11.72
N SER A 29 -12.96 -21.35 12.61
CA SER A 29 -13.24 -21.18 14.04
C SER A 29 -12.28 -20.24 14.78
N HIS A 30 -11.17 -19.87 14.14
CA HIS A 30 -10.19 -18.91 14.66
C HIS A 30 -10.59 -17.45 14.44
N ILE A 31 -11.67 -17.19 13.70
CA ILE A 31 -12.16 -15.84 13.42
C ILE A 31 -13.37 -15.53 14.30
N LYS A 32 -13.25 -14.48 15.11
CA LYS A 32 -14.31 -13.95 15.96
C LYS A 32 -14.76 -12.59 15.46
N VAL A 33 -16.07 -12.32 15.51
CA VAL A 33 -16.65 -11.04 15.08
C VAL A 33 -17.29 -10.33 16.26
N LYS A 34 -16.97 -9.07 16.45
CA LYS A 34 -17.53 -8.21 17.49
C LYS A 34 -18.01 -6.89 16.87
N TYR A 35 -19.15 -6.40 17.34
CA TYR A 35 -19.68 -5.10 16.95
C TYR A 35 -19.40 -4.12 18.08
N VAL A 36 -18.81 -2.98 17.72
CA VAL A 36 -18.49 -1.89 18.66
C VAL A 36 -19.23 -0.65 18.19
N ASP A 37 -20.25 -0.24 18.93
CA ASP A 37 -21.02 0.94 18.60
C ASP A 37 -20.25 2.22 19.02
N PRO A 38 -19.87 3.08 18.07
CA PRO A 38 -19.15 4.32 18.38
C PRO A 38 -19.94 5.27 19.29
N ALA A 39 -21.28 5.17 19.32
CA ALA A 39 -22.08 5.96 20.22
C ALA A 39 -21.90 5.59 21.70
N THR A 40 -21.60 4.32 21.97
CA THR A 40 -21.37 3.80 23.35
C THR A 40 -19.89 3.68 23.68
N SER A 41 -19.03 3.56 22.69
CA SER A 41 -17.59 3.40 22.84
C SER A 41 -16.80 4.31 21.88
N PRO A 42 -16.92 5.63 22.03
CA PRO A 42 -16.43 6.60 21.03
C PRO A 42 -14.89 6.65 20.93
N LYS A 43 -14.18 6.13 21.92
CA LYS A 43 -12.70 6.11 21.93
C LYS A 43 -12.10 4.76 21.62
N PHE A 44 -12.91 3.74 21.32
CA PHE A 44 -12.40 2.38 21.10
C PHE A 44 -11.35 2.30 20.00
N TYR A 45 -11.52 3.03 18.91
CA TYR A 45 -10.60 3.01 17.78
C TYR A 45 -9.22 3.62 18.10
N GLN A 46 -9.13 4.46 19.16
CA GLN A 46 -7.89 5.18 19.50
C GLN A 46 -6.75 4.24 19.92
N ASP A 47 -7.07 3.00 20.32
CA ASP A 47 -6.07 1.97 20.60
C ASP A 47 -5.45 1.38 19.31
N TYR A 48 -6.00 1.72 18.14
CA TYR A 48 -5.66 1.13 16.84
C TYR A 48 -5.22 2.16 15.79
N THR A 49 -5.68 3.40 15.88
CA THR A 49 -5.38 4.47 14.93
C THR A 49 -5.59 5.85 15.53
N ASP A 50 -4.80 6.83 15.07
CA ASP A 50 -4.95 8.24 15.42
C ASP A 50 -6.03 8.96 14.61
N THR A 51 -6.49 8.37 13.51
CA THR A 51 -7.55 8.92 12.65
C THR A 51 -8.90 8.33 13.03
N THR A 52 -9.97 9.16 13.02
CA THR A 52 -11.33 8.68 13.30
C THR A 52 -11.85 7.88 12.09
N PRO A 53 -12.07 6.55 12.23
CA PRO A 53 -12.59 5.74 11.14
C PRO A 53 -14.05 6.08 10.83
N THR A 54 -14.42 5.91 9.57
CA THR A 54 -15.81 6.03 9.13
C THR A 54 -16.69 4.92 9.77
N THR A 55 -17.95 5.20 10.00
CA THR A 55 -18.90 4.16 10.49
C THR A 55 -18.94 2.97 9.52
N ASN A 56 -18.99 1.76 10.04
CA ASN A 56 -18.82 0.47 9.34
C ASN A 56 -17.37 0.14 8.92
N SER A 57 -16.38 0.93 9.31
CA SER A 57 -14.98 0.51 9.22
C SER A 57 -14.72 -0.75 10.04
N LEU A 58 -13.67 -1.47 9.68
CA LEU A 58 -13.28 -2.72 10.33
C LEU A 58 -11.94 -2.56 11.02
N ILE A 59 -11.77 -3.24 12.16
CA ILE A 59 -10.47 -3.43 12.79
C ILE A 59 -10.22 -4.93 12.87
N ILE A 60 -9.17 -5.40 12.23
CA ILE A 60 -8.73 -6.79 12.26
C ILE A 60 -7.56 -6.87 13.25
N GLU A 61 -7.69 -7.71 14.25
CA GLU A 61 -6.71 -7.84 15.33
C GLU A 61 -6.30 -9.29 15.54
N SER A 62 -5.00 -9.51 15.69
CA SER A 62 -4.42 -10.74 16.22
C SER A 62 -3.66 -10.44 17.52
N LYS A 63 -3.01 -11.45 18.12
CA LYS A 63 -2.12 -11.24 19.28
C LYS A 63 -0.89 -10.39 18.94
N ASN A 64 -0.48 -10.32 17.66
CA ASN A 64 0.76 -9.68 17.23
C ASN A 64 0.54 -8.22 16.85
N ARG A 65 -0.54 -7.93 16.13
CA ARG A 65 -0.82 -6.59 15.59
C ARG A 65 -2.27 -6.45 15.12
N SER A 66 -2.61 -5.24 14.70
CA SER A 66 -3.92 -4.91 14.15
C SER A 66 -3.80 -4.12 12.85
N LYS A 67 -4.85 -4.16 12.03
CA LYS A 67 -5.01 -3.34 10.83
C LYS A 67 -6.42 -2.76 10.79
N VAL A 68 -6.50 -1.45 10.56
CA VAL A 68 -7.77 -0.76 10.33
C VAL A 68 -8.06 -0.72 8.84
N ILE A 69 -9.30 -1.02 8.48
CA ILE A 69 -9.83 -0.88 7.12
C ILE A 69 -10.93 0.17 7.19
N ASP A 70 -10.71 1.34 6.59
CA ASP A 70 -11.79 2.34 6.56
C ASP A 70 -12.90 1.90 5.60
N TYR A 71 -14.13 2.30 5.91
CA TYR A 71 -15.30 2.00 5.07
C TYR A 71 -15.13 2.49 3.63
N ASN A 72 -14.47 3.63 3.45
CA ASN A 72 -14.20 4.21 2.14
C ASN A 72 -13.18 3.41 1.31
N ASP A 73 -12.37 2.53 1.93
CA ASP A 73 -11.46 1.63 1.23
C ASP A 73 -12.16 0.34 0.76
N ILE A 74 -13.39 0.09 1.28
CA ILE A 74 -14.20 -1.08 0.93
C ILE A 74 -15.05 -0.83 -0.30
N TYR A 75 -15.51 0.41 -0.48
CA TYR A 75 -16.34 0.80 -1.61
C TYR A 75 -15.61 1.77 -2.52
N GLU A 76 -15.59 1.47 -3.81
CA GLU A 76 -15.09 2.38 -4.84
C GLU A 76 -16.23 3.28 -5.33
N TYR A 77 -15.93 4.55 -5.51
CA TYR A 77 -16.89 5.56 -5.97
C TYR A 77 -16.43 6.19 -7.27
N ASP A 78 -17.37 6.43 -8.20
CA ASP A 78 -17.08 7.21 -9.39
C ASP A 78 -16.86 8.69 -9.02
N SER A 79 -15.64 9.18 -9.30
CA SER A 79 -15.29 10.59 -9.10
C SER A 79 -15.50 11.45 -10.35
N SER A 80 -15.93 10.88 -11.48
CA SER A 80 -16.01 11.59 -12.78
C SER A 80 -17.15 12.64 -12.82
N SER A 81 -18.08 12.60 -11.89
CA SER A 81 -19.23 13.50 -11.86
C SER A 81 -18.94 14.93 -11.39
N TYR A 82 -17.71 15.23 -11.00
CA TYR A 82 -17.30 16.59 -10.58
C TYR A 82 -17.12 17.59 -11.75
N TYR A 83 -17.14 17.12 -13.00
CA TYR A 83 -16.74 17.94 -14.16
C TYR A 83 -17.86 18.82 -14.76
N TYR A 84 -19.13 18.66 -14.40
CA TYR A 84 -20.24 19.37 -15.04
C TYR A 84 -21.16 20.18 -14.11
N GLY A 85 -20.78 20.43 -12.85
CA GLY A 85 -21.54 21.37 -12.00
C GLY A 85 -22.94 20.90 -11.56
N TYR A 86 -23.31 19.66 -11.89
CA TYR A 86 -24.52 19.01 -11.37
C TYR A 86 -24.11 18.11 -10.20
N GLN A 87 -24.82 18.24 -9.06
CA GLN A 87 -24.70 17.29 -7.96
C GLN A 87 -25.23 15.91 -8.42
N SER A 88 -24.37 15.11 -9.06
CA SER A 88 -24.68 13.70 -9.23
C SER A 88 -24.27 12.95 -7.96
N GLN A 89 -25.14 12.11 -7.45
CA GLN A 89 -24.79 11.19 -6.38
C GLN A 89 -23.61 10.34 -6.86
N SER A 90 -22.54 10.31 -6.08
CA SER A 90 -21.43 9.39 -6.33
C SER A 90 -21.98 7.98 -6.38
N SER A 91 -21.88 7.32 -7.53
CA SER A 91 -22.31 5.93 -7.68
C SER A 91 -21.20 5.00 -7.20
N ILE A 92 -21.59 3.96 -6.45
CA ILE A 92 -20.65 2.90 -6.07
C ILE A 92 -20.32 2.11 -7.35
N THR A 93 -19.03 2.05 -7.70
CA THR A 93 -18.50 1.37 -8.89
C THR A 93 -17.82 0.05 -8.54
N GLY A 94 -17.37 -0.12 -7.30
CA GLY A 94 -16.69 -1.33 -6.85
C GLY A 94 -16.97 -1.68 -5.38
N TYR A 95 -16.67 -2.94 -5.03
CA TYR A 95 -16.77 -3.46 -3.67
C TYR A 95 -15.63 -4.46 -3.44
N ASP A 96 -14.74 -4.14 -2.52
CA ASP A 96 -13.49 -4.86 -2.28
C ASP A 96 -13.32 -5.35 -0.83
N ALA A 97 -14.42 -5.63 -0.12
CA ALA A 97 -14.32 -6.10 1.27
C ALA A 97 -13.50 -7.39 1.40
N GLU A 98 -13.63 -8.33 0.44
CA GLU A 98 -12.88 -9.58 0.47
C GLU A 98 -11.37 -9.32 0.36
N GLY A 99 -10.94 -8.54 -0.61
CA GLY A 99 -9.53 -8.21 -0.80
C GLY A 99 -8.95 -7.47 0.40
N GLN A 100 -9.67 -6.51 0.97
CA GLN A 100 -9.24 -5.76 2.15
C GLN A 100 -9.15 -6.64 3.40
N ILE A 101 -10.16 -7.48 3.65
CA ILE A 101 -10.17 -8.38 4.81
C ILE A 101 -9.09 -9.45 4.69
N THR A 102 -8.92 -10.07 3.51
CA THR A 102 -7.84 -11.06 3.27
C THR A 102 -6.47 -10.44 3.51
N SER A 103 -6.19 -9.30 2.89
CA SER A 103 -4.94 -8.55 3.11
C SER A 103 -4.71 -8.24 4.59
N ALA A 104 -5.74 -7.80 5.31
CA ALA A 104 -5.61 -7.48 6.72
C ALA A 104 -5.36 -8.73 7.58
N ILE A 105 -6.00 -9.86 7.27
CA ILE A 105 -5.76 -11.14 7.93
C ILE A 105 -4.31 -11.59 7.72
N GLU A 106 -3.81 -11.53 6.49
CA GLU A 106 -2.42 -11.82 6.17
C GLU A 106 -1.48 -10.93 6.99
N TYR A 107 -1.70 -9.61 6.97
CA TYR A 107 -0.91 -8.64 7.71
C TYR A 107 -0.83 -8.96 9.20
N VAL A 108 -1.96 -9.24 9.85
CA VAL A 108 -1.97 -9.46 11.31
C VAL A 108 -1.44 -10.83 11.71
N THR A 109 -1.27 -11.75 10.77
CA THR A 109 -0.74 -13.11 11.01
C THR A 109 0.71 -13.28 10.58
N MET A 110 1.24 -12.43 9.70
CA MET A 110 2.66 -12.44 9.32
C MET A 110 3.56 -12.15 10.51
N ASP A 111 4.76 -12.70 10.52
CA ASP A 111 5.79 -12.28 11.44
C ASP A 111 6.33 -10.88 11.07
N ALA A 112 6.85 -10.15 12.06
CA ALA A 112 7.24 -8.73 11.85
C ALA A 112 8.34 -8.57 10.80
N ASP A 113 9.23 -9.56 10.74
CA ASP A 113 10.40 -9.57 9.86
C ASP A 113 10.06 -10.02 8.42
N GLU A 114 8.81 -10.45 8.16
CA GLU A 114 8.37 -10.94 6.86
C GLU A 114 7.69 -9.86 5.99
N LEU A 115 7.47 -8.65 6.53
CA LEU A 115 6.84 -7.60 5.76
C LEU A 115 7.79 -7.10 4.66
N PRO A 116 7.38 -7.18 3.37
CA PRO A 116 8.19 -6.68 2.27
C PRO A 116 8.49 -5.19 2.42
N VAL A 117 9.73 -4.79 2.15
CA VAL A 117 10.12 -3.38 2.11
C VAL A 117 10.46 -3.01 0.67
N ILE A 118 9.75 -2.03 0.14
CA ILE A 118 10.00 -1.47 -1.18
C ILE A 118 10.59 -0.07 -1.01
N TYR A 119 11.76 0.18 -1.60
CA TYR A 119 12.38 1.49 -1.56
C TYR A 119 12.16 2.23 -2.88
N GLN A 120 11.53 3.40 -2.80
CA GLN A 120 11.54 4.36 -3.89
C GLN A 120 12.86 5.14 -3.84
N ILE A 121 13.64 5.03 -4.91
CA ILE A 121 14.85 5.83 -5.06
C ILE A 121 14.45 7.30 -5.23
N THR A 122 15.17 8.20 -4.57
CA THR A 122 14.99 9.66 -4.63
C THR A 122 16.36 10.34 -4.71
N GLY A 123 16.38 11.61 -5.14
CA GLY A 123 17.61 12.41 -5.26
C GLY A 123 17.98 12.76 -6.72
N HIS A 124 17.31 12.14 -7.71
CA HIS A 124 17.56 12.40 -9.14
C HIS A 124 16.32 13.00 -9.82
N ASN A 125 15.53 13.74 -9.02
CA ASN A 125 14.30 14.40 -9.43
C ASN A 125 13.28 13.40 -10.04
N GLU A 126 13.14 12.26 -9.39
CA GLU A 126 12.16 11.24 -9.74
C GLU A 126 10.73 11.72 -9.54
N THR A 127 9.82 11.18 -10.32
CA THR A 127 8.39 11.39 -10.11
C THR A 127 7.91 10.67 -8.85
N GLU A 128 7.16 11.35 -8.01
CA GLU A 128 6.56 10.71 -6.82
C GLU A 128 5.60 9.57 -7.20
N ILE A 129 5.58 8.55 -6.37
CA ILE A 129 4.63 7.44 -6.51
C ILE A 129 3.23 7.95 -6.16
N GLY A 130 2.32 7.88 -7.11
CA GLY A 130 0.94 8.32 -6.94
C GLY A 130 0.16 7.50 -5.88
N SER A 131 -0.86 8.13 -5.30
CA SER A 131 -1.67 7.54 -4.21
C SER A 131 -2.30 6.19 -4.57
N ASN A 132 -2.72 5.99 -5.82
CA ASN A 132 -3.29 4.72 -6.26
C ASN A 132 -2.27 3.56 -6.15
N PHE A 133 -1.01 3.81 -6.54
CA PHE A 133 0.03 2.80 -6.43
C PHE A 133 0.41 2.57 -4.95
N GLN A 134 0.48 3.64 -4.15
CA GLN A 134 0.70 3.52 -2.70
C GLN A 134 -0.38 2.66 -2.04
N SER A 135 -1.64 2.81 -2.44
CA SER A 135 -2.75 1.98 -1.96
C SER A 135 -2.57 0.50 -2.33
N VAL A 136 -2.12 0.21 -3.55
CA VAL A 136 -1.81 -1.18 -3.98
C VAL A 136 -0.68 -1.78 -3.15
N VAL A 137 0.41 -1.02 -2.92
CA VAL A 137 1.53 -1.46 -2.09
C VAL A 137 1.08 -1.72 -0.64
N SER A 138 0.28 -0.82 -0.08
CA SER A 138 -0.30 -0.98 1.27
C SER A 138 -1.22 -2.19 1.37
N LYS A 139 -2.04 -2.44 0.34
CA LYS A 139 -2.91 -3.61 0.27
C LYS A 139 -2.11 -4.92 0.12
N ALA A 140 -0.96 -4.88 -0.53
CA ALA A 140 0.00 -5.99 -0.58
C ALA A 140 0.81 -6.16 0.72
N ASN A 141 0.50 -5.40 1.78
CA ASN A 141 1.19 -5.40 3.06
C ASN A 141 2.69 -5.09 2.97
N ALA A 142 3.11 -4.38 1.93
CA ALA A 142 4.48 -3.93 1.77
C ALA A 142 4.66 -2.51 2.36
N ASN A 143 5.83 -2.27 2.92
CA ASN A 143 6.24 -0.95 3.39
C ASN A 143 6.91 -0.20 2.24
N LEU A 144 6.36 0.94 1.85
CA LEU A 144 7.01 1.84 0.90
C LEU A 144 7.83 2.88 1.67
N LYS A 145 9.13 2.94 1.39
CA LYS A 145 10.06 3.90 1.99
C LYS A 145 10.79 4.67 0.90
N SER A 146 11.16 5.92 1.17
CA SER A 146 12.08 6.68 0.31
C SER A 146 13.52 6.31 0.62
N LEU A 147 14.38 6.26 -0.41
CA LEU A 147 15.79 5.97 -0.30
C LEU A 147 16.60 6.97 -1.13
N GLU A 148 17.37 7.81 -0.46
CA GLU A 148 18.32 8.72 -1.07
C GLU A 148 19.70 8.06 -1.04
N LEU A 149 20.13 7.53 -2.19
CA LEU A 149 21.36 6.71 -2.30
C LEU A 149 22.62 7.45 -1.87
N PHE A 150 22.65 8.77 -2.06
CA PHE A 150 23.80 9.59 -1.64
C PHE A 150 24.12 9.46 -0.15
N ASN A 151 23.13 9.21 0.68
CA ASN A 151 23.27 9.09 2.13
C ASN A 151 23.58 7.67 2.62
N GLU A 152 23.61 6.69 1.71
CA GLU A 152 23.74 5.28 2.03
C GLU A 152 25.01 4.68 1.41
N GLU A 153 25.63 3.72 2.06
CA GLU A 153 26.75 2.98 1.48
C GLU A 153 26.32 2.01 0.38
N LYS A 154 25.12 1.47 0.49
CA LYS A 154 24.50 0.51 -0.45
C LYS A 154 22.97 0.54 -0.33
N VAL A 155 22.28 -0.10 -1.24
CA VAL A 155 20.85 -0.39 -1.06
C VAL A 155 20.66 -1.25 0.19
N PRO A 156 19.73 -0.90 1.12
CA PRO A 156 19.51 -1.64 2.36
C PRO A 156 19.25 -3.13 2.15
N GLU A 157 19.75 -3.95 3.07
CA GLU A 157 19.63 -5.42 2.97
C GLU A 157 18.19 -5.91 3.16
N ASP A 158 17.33 -5.12 3.82
CA ASP A 158 15.90 -5.39 3.96
C ASP A 158 15.09 -5.04 2.70
N ALA A 159 15.73 -4.50 1.66
CA ALA A 159 15.05 -4.15 0.42
C ALA A 159 14.55 -5.40 -0.32
N THR A 160 13.24 -5.63 -0.30
CA THR A 160 12.59 -6.65 -1.13
C THR A 160 12.60 -6.26 -2.60
N ALA A 161 12.44 -4.96 -2.87
CA ALA A 161 12.55 -4.37 -4.22
C ALA A 161 12.88 -2.88 -4.11
N ILE A 162 13.38 -2.32 -5.22
CA ILE A 162 13.50 -0.87 -5.39
C ILE A 162 12.62 -0.39 -6.55
N ILE A 163 12.22 0.88 -6.50
CA ILE A 163 11.50 1.56 -7.57
C ILE A 163 12.31 2.79 -7.98
N ILE A 164 12.59 2.91 -9.28
CA ILE A 164 13.16 4.12 -9.89
C ILE A 164 12.09 4.66 -10.83
N ASN A 165 11.49 5.81 -10.49
CA ASN A 165 10.33 6.34 -11.20
C ASN A 165 10.66 7.61 -11.97
N SER A 166 10.99 7.46 -13.25
CA SER A 166 11.17 8.56 -14.20
C SER A 166 12.18 9.62 -13.70
N PRO A 167 13.43 9.26 -13.42
CA PRO A 167 14.44 10.24 -13.05
C PRO A 167 14.65 11.25 -14.16
N THR A 168 14.83 12.52 -13.80
CA THR A 168 15.06 13.61 -14.77
C THR A 168 16.43 14.27 -14.62
N VAL A 169 17.17 13.88 -13.59
CA VAL A 169 18.59 14.17 -13.35
C VAL A 169 19.35 12.86 -13.38
N ASP A 170 20.52 12.84 -14.02
CA ASP A 170 21.32 11.61 -14.10
C ASP A 170 21.85 11.21 -12.74
N PHE A 171 22.00 9.93 -12.54
CA PHE A 171 22.70 9.37 -11.39
C PHE A 171 24.18 9.79 -11.42
N ASN A 172 24.78 10.02 -10.25
CA ASN A 172 26.22 10.01 -10.19
C ASN A 172 26.73 8.56 -10.34
N GLU A 173 28.03 8.40 -10.62
CA GLU A 173 28.60 7.09 -10.90
C GLU A 173 28.52 6.14 -9.68
N GLU A 174 28.67 6.67 -8.48
CA GLU A 174 28.62 5.89 -7.24
C GLU A 174 27.21 5.37 -6.96
N ASP A 175 26.19 6.21 -7.08
CA ASP A 175 24.79 5.80 -6.85
C ASP A 175 24.31 4.80 -7.92
N ALA A 176 24.71 5.00 -9.17
CA ALA A 176 24.43 4.02 -10.23
C ALA A 176 25.09 2.66 -9.91
N GLN A 177 26.33 2.66 -9.39
CA GLN A 177 27.02 1.43 -9.03
C GLN A 177 26.34 0.71 -7.86
N LYS A 178 25.84 1.43 -6.84
CA LYS A 178 25.07 0.85 -5.72
C LYS A 178 23.83 0.10 -6.22
N VAL A 179 23.11 0.67 -7.20
CA VAL A 179 21.95 0.02 -7.83
C VAL A 179 22.40 -1.21 -8.64
N ILE A 180 23.45 -1.10 -9.43
CA ILE A 180 24.01 -2.21 -10.22
C ILE A 180 24.42 -3.38 -9.31
N ASP A 181 25.12 -3.09 -8.21
CA ASP A 181 25.57 -4.10 -7.27
C ASP A 181 24.38 -4.80 -6.59
N TYR A 182 23.35 -4.04 -6.19
CA TYR A 182 22.10 -4.61 -5.67
C TYR A 182 21.43 -5.55 -6.67
N LEU A 183 21.31 -5.16 -7.93
CA LEU A 183 20.69 -5.96 -8.97
C LEU A 183 21.53 -7.20 -9.30
N ASN A 184 22.86 -7.08 -9.36
CA ASN A 184 23.77 -8.19 -9.55
C ASN A 184 23.72 -9.19 -8.38
N GLY A 185 23.44 -8.71 -7.18
CA GLY A 185 23.18 -9.53 -5.99
C GLY A 185 21.85 -10.27 -5.99
N GLY A 186 21.03 -10.13 -7.05
CA GLY A 186 19.70 -10.75 -7.17
C GLY A 186 18.57 -9.84 -6.67
N GLY A 187 18.82 -8.57 -6.42
CA GLY A 187 17.83 -7.57 -6.09
C GLY A 187 16.78 -7.39 -7.19
N LYS A 188 15.59 -6.95 -6.82
CA LYS A 188 14.47 -6.74 -7.73
C LYS A 188 14.22 -5.25 -7.92
N ALA A 189 13.93 -4.83 -9.14
CA ALA A 189 13.62 -3.44 -9.42
C ALA A 189 12.44 -3.27 -10.36
N MET A 190 11.67 -2.21 -10.11
CA MET A 190 10.74 -1.63 -11.08
C MET A 190 11.34 -0.32 -11.56
N ILE A 191 11.67 -0.25 -12.84
CA ILE A 191 12.31 0.93 -13.45
C ILE A 191 11.36 1.52 -14.50
N ILE A 192 10.97 2.77 -14.29
CA ILE A 192 10.13 3.54 -15.19
C ILE A 192 10.99 4.66 -15.77
N GLY A 193 11.06 4.75 -17.09
CA GLY A 193 11.75 5.82 -17.79
C GLY A 193 10.80 6.91 -18.25
N CYS A 194 11.32 8.13 -18.38
CA CYS A 194 10.60 9.23 -18.98
C CYS A 194 11.18 9.53 -20.38
N TYR A 195 10.34 9.51 -21.41
CA TYR A 195 10.77 9.77 -22.78
C TYR A 195 10.89 11.28 -23.10
N ALA A 196 10.43 12.15 -22.20
CA ALA A 196 10.28 13.58 -22.46
C ALA A 196 11.57 14.41 -22.29
N TYR A 197 12.67 13.79 -21.92
CA TYR A 197 13.92 14.49 -21.64
C TYR A 197 14.97 14.20 -22.70
N ASN A 198 15.53 15.28 -23.27
CA ASN A 198 16.59 15.23 -24.29
C ASN A 198 17.99 15.03 -23.71
N ASP A 199 18.13 14.96 -22.38
CA ASP A 199 19.41 14.79 -21.75
C ASP A 199 19.79 13.30 -21.68
N GLU A 200 21.03 12.99 -22.05
CA GLU A 200 21.58 11.64 -21.92
C GLU A 200 21.77 11.31 -20.44
N LEU A 201 20.88 10.51 -19.89
CA LEU A 201 21.04 9.94 -18.55
C LEU A 201 22.04 8.77 -18.61
N ALA A 202 23.34 9.11 -18.75
CA ALA A 202 24.39 8.14 -19.08
C ALA A 202 24.57 7.08 -18.00
N ASN A 203 24.55 7.48 -16.73
CA ASN A 203 24.72 6.55 -15.60
C ASN A 203 23.43 5.76 -15.33
N PHE A 204 22.25 6.36 -15.52
CA PHE A 204 20.99 5.64 -15.49
C PHE A 204 20.95 4.57 -16.60
N ASN A 205 21.43 4.88 -17.81
CA ASN A 205 21.56 3.91 -18.88
C ASN A 205 22.59 2.78 -18.57
N LYS A 206 23.62 3.03 -17.75
CA LYS A 206 24.52 1.97 -17.27
C LYS A 206 23.75 0.94 -16.43
N ILE A 207 22.84 1.38 -15.58
CA ILE A 207 21.98 0.48 -14.78
C ILE A 207 21.19 -0.45 -15.70
N LEU A 208 20.57 0.11 -16.74
CA LEU A 208 19.76 -0.64 -17.70
C LEU A 208 20.60 -1.58 -18.60
N SER A 209 21.81 -1.17 -18.91
CA SER A 209 22.73 -1.91 -19.78
C SER A 209 23.11 -3.29 -19.21
N ALA A 210 23.06 -3.47 -17.88
CA ALA A 210 23.25 -4.77 -17.23
C ALA A 210 22.22 -5.80 -17.71
N TYR A 211 21.07 -5.35 -18.24
CA TYR A 211 19.98 -6.18 -18.78
C TYR A 211 19.83 -6.05 -20.31
N ASN A 212 20.81 -5.50 -21.00
CA ASN A 212 20.79 -5.21 -22.44
C ASN A 212 19.61 -4.31 -22.86
N VAL A 213 19.20 -3.42 -21.99
CA VAL A 213 18.15 -2.41 -22.22
C VAL A 213 18.78 -1.01 -22.20
N SER A 214 18.30 -0.10 -23.04
CA SER A 214 18.67 1.32 -23.00
C SER A 214 17.48 2.18 -23.41
N PHE A 215 17.39 3.39 -22.85
CA PHE A 215 16.55 4.44 -23.40
C PHE A 215 17.31 5.15 -24.53
N LYS A 216 16.58 5.46 -25.61
CA LYS A 216 17.07 6.23 -26.75
C LYS A 216 16.32 7.56 -26.83
#